data_38e9c6dba618663f7eb6d038aac3cb22
#
_entry.id   38e9c6dba618663f7eb6d038aac3cb22
#
_cell.length_a   1.000
_cell.length_b   1.000
_cell.length_c   1.000
_cell.angle_alpha   90.00
_cell.angle_beta   90.00
_cell.angle_gamma   90.00
#
_symmetry.space_group_name_H-M   'P 1'
#
loop_
_entity.id
_entity.type
_entity.pdbx_description
1 polymer ?
#
loop_
_entity_poly.entity_id
_entity_poly.type
_entity_poly.pdbx_seq_one_letter_code
_entity_poly.pdbx_strand_id
1 'polypeptide(L)'
;MQFNKLKTIAAAALSVAMLFSAAACGTSDKAGDSGSDKGGSSKSVTITSYDVSSVKKDDAIAALLPESVTKDGKLTIGTNPSYAPAEFLDADGKTQIGYDMDLARAMGNIFGLETEIVSSNFDTIIPAIGSKYDLGIAAFTITKERMESVDFVSYFTAGMGYAVATGNPKNVDENDLCGL
;
A
#
# COMPACT_ATOMS: atom_id res chain seq x y z
N MET A 1 -60.41 -26.90 15.02
CA MET A 1 -60.86 -26.82 16.41
C MET A 1 -60.02 -25.82 17.17
N GLN A 2 -60.70 -24.75 17.58
CA GLN A 2 -60.50 -23.84 18.73
C GLN A 2 -59.15 -23.11 18.81
N PHE A 3 -59.09 -21.80 18.47
CA PHE A 3 -59.53 -20.62 19.23
C PHE A 3 -59.04 -20.57 20.70
N ASN A 4 -58.11 -19.68 21.04
CA ASN A 4 -58.35 -18.65 22.06
C ASN A 4 -57.14 -17.70 22.17
N LYS A 5 -57.39 -16.49 21.84
CA LYS A 5 -57.64 -15.24 22.61
C LYS A 5 -56.40 -14.52 23.09
N LEU A 6 -56.20 -13.42 22.39
CA LEU A 6 -55.87 -12.08 22.90
C LEU A 6 -55.68 -11.95 24.43
N LYS A 7 -54.59 -11.37 24.84
CA LYS A 7 -54.60 -10.35 25.91
C LYS A 7 -53.56 -9.25 25.61
N THR A 8 -54.07 -8.10 25.23
CA THR A 8 -53.46 -6.81 25.25
C THR A 8 -53.08 -6.41 26.68
N ILE A 9 -51.85 -5.98 26.91
CA ILE A 9 -51.52 -5.12 28.05
C ILE A 9 -50.63 -4.00 27.49
N ALA A 10 -51.20 -2.80 27.49
CA ALA A 10 -50.52 -1.55 27.32
C ALA A 10 -49.89 -1.14 28.67
N ALA A 11 -48.62 -0.76 28.66
CA ALA A 11 -48.06 0.07 29.71
C ALA A 11 -46.84 0.88 29.18
N ALA A 12 -47.11 2.13 28.96
CA ALA A 12 -46.43 3.29 29.50
C ALA A 12 -44.93 3.50 29.13
N ALA A 13 -44.79 4.61 28.42
CA ALA A 13 -43.56 5.36 28.14
C ALA A 13 -42.71 5.63 29.39
N LEU A 14 -41.39 5.42 29.23
CA LEU A 14 -40.40 6.21 29.94
C LEU A 14 -39.22 6.44 29.02
N SER A 15 -39.23 7.64 28.43
CA SER A 15 -38.12 8.24 27.70
C SER A 15 -37.01 8.62 28.69
N VAL A 16 -35.88 7.93 28.64
CA VAL A 16 -34.62 8.40 29.25
C VAL A 16 -33.69 8.73 28.13
N ALA A 17 -33.58 10.01 27.86
CA ALA A 17 -32.55 10.60 27.01
C ALA A 17 -31.20 10.51 27.75
N MET A 18 -30.34 9.56 27.38
CA MET A 18 -28.94 9.58 27.79
C MET A 18 -28.14 10.39 26.78
N LEU A 19 -27.87 11.62 27.15
CA LEU A 19 -26.83 12.47 26.57
C LEU A 19 -25.48 11.84 26.91
N PHE A 20 -24.88 11.10 25.97
CA PHE A 20 -23.46 10.79 26.05
C PHE A 20 -22.67 12.01 25.57
N SER A 21 -22.21 12.81 26.51
CA SER A 21 -21.17 13.78 26.31
C SER A 21 -19.84 13.03 26.12
N ALA A 22 -19.32 13.02 24.88
CA ALA A 22 -17.96 12.62 24.61
C ALA A 22 -17.01 13.63 25.24
N ALA A 23 -16.47 13.31 26.40
CA ALA A 23 -15.36 14.04 27.00
C ALA A 23 -14.10 13.70 26.21
N ALA A 24 -13.69 14.61 25.32
CA ALA A 24 -12.36 14.61 24.76
C ALA A 24 -11.39 14.96 25.89
N CYS A 25 -10.58 14.01 26.33
CA CYS A 25 -9.44 14.25 27.20
C CYS A 25 -8.36 15.01 26.41
N GLY A 26 -8.44 16.33 26.44
CA GLY A 26 -7.33 17.19 26.11
C GLY A 26 -6.55 17.43 27.38
N THR A 27 -5.36 16.90 27.50
CA THR A 27 -4.39 17.29 28.53
C THR A 27 -3.84 18.67 28.17
N SER A 28 -4.31 19.67 28.89
CA SER A 28 -3.75 21.02 28.83
C SER A 28 -2.67 21.13 29.90
N ASP A 29 -1.43 20.93 29.54
CA ASP A 29 -0.33 21.39 30.35
C ASP A 29 0.05 22.81 29.91
N LYS A 30 -0.32 23.76 30.77
CA LYS A 30 0.19 25.12 30.69
C LYS A 30 1.60 25.15 31.25
N ALA A 31 2.57 25.42 30.42
CA ALA A 31 3.86 25.94 30.86
C ALA A 31 4.39 26.96 29.85
N GLY A 32 4.51 28.22 30.29
CA GLY A 32 5.58 29.18 29.99
C GLY A 32 5.81 29.60 28.54
N ASP A 33 5.28 30.79 28.24
CA ASP A 33 5.74 31.74 27.24
C ASP A 33 7.27 31.75 27.01
N SER A 34 7.73 31.55 25.76
CA SER A 34 8.73 32.31 25.02
C SER A 34 9.23 31.53 23.79
N GLY A 35 9.11 32.14 22.64
CA GLY A 35 9.91 31.74 21.44
C GLY A 35 9.06 31.48 20.21
N SER A 36 8.93 32.52 19.37
CA SER A 36 8.47 32.40 17.98
C SER A 36 9.31 31.41 17.21
N ASP A 37 8.82 30.17 17.07
CA ASP A 37 9.32 29.28 16.07
C ASP A 37 8.27 29.16 14.96
N LYS A 38 8.68 29.60 13.77
CA LYS A 38 7.86 29.53 12.58
C LYS A 38 7.60 28.05 12.29
N GLY A 39 6.42 27.58 12.67
CA GLY A 39 5.93 26.27 12.30
C GLY A 39 6.02 26.08 10.80
N GLY A 40 6.97 25.26 10.37
CA GLY A 40 7.02 24.75 9.01
C GLY A 40 5.71 24.05 8.73
N SER A 41 4.90 24.63 7.85
CA SER A 41 3.72 23.97 7.31
C SER A 41 4.19 22.70 6.61
N SER A 42 4.03 21.56 7.26
CA SER A 42 4.16 20.28 6.60
C SER A 42 3.10 20.22 5.52
N LYS A 43 3.48 20.58 4.30
CA LYS A 43 2.62 20.30 3.14
C LYS A 43 2.47 18.80 3.08
N SER A 44 1.28 18.29 3.34
CA SER A 44 0.97 16.90 3.06
C SER A 44 1.21 16.68 1.57
N VAL A 45 2.18 15.84 1.26
CA VAL A 45 2.42 15.42 -0.12
C VAL A 45 1.31 14.41 -0.43
N THR A 46 0.39 14.79 -1.29
CA THR A 46 -0.58 13.84 -1.82
C THR A 46 0.15 13.01 -2.87
N ILE A 47 0.33 11.72 -2.58
CA ILE A 47 0.89 10.78 -3.52
C ILE A 47 -0.27 10.28 -4.37
N THR A 48 -0.19 10.52 -5.67
CA THR A 48 -1.18 10.09 -6.65
C THR A 48 -0.52 9.24 -7.71
N SER A 49 -1.28 8.33 -8.33
CA SER A 49 -0.83 7.58 -9.51
C SER A 49 -0.47 8.52 -10.65
N TYR A 50 0.58 8.19 -11.38
CA TYR A 50 0.95 8.86 -12.59
C TYR A 50 0.06 8.40 -13.75
N ASP A 51 -0.39 9.32 -14.61
CA ASP A 51 -1.17 8.97 -15.79
C ASP A 51 -0.26 8.39 -16.88
N VAL A 52 -0.37 7.08 -17.10
CA VAL A 52 0.39 6.34 -18.11
C VAL A 52 -0.39 6.13 -19.42
N SER A 53 -1.54 6.77 -19.60
CA SER A 53 -2.39 6.62 -20.80
C SER A 53 -1.72 7.06 -22.10
N SER A 54 -0.70 7.93 -22.00
CA SER A 54 0.12 8.37 -23.13
C SER A 54 1.12 7.31 -23.60
N VAL A 55 1.46 6.33 -22.77
CA VAL A 55 2.34 5.22 -23.12
C VAL A 55 1.62 4.32 -24.11
N LYS A 56 2.18 4.16 -25.31
CA LYS A 56 1.58 3.38 -26.39
C LYS A 56 2.25 2.03 -26.52
N LYS A 57 1.50 1.09 -27.10
CA LYS A 57 2.02 -0.21 -27.45
C LYS A 57 3.22 -0.07 -28.39
N ASP A 58 4.25 -0.85 -28.11
CA ASP A 58 5.40 -1.04 -29.00
C ASP A 58 5.33 -2.47 -29.56
N ASP A 59 5.02 -2.55 -30.86
CA ASP A 59 4.85 -3.86 -31.53
C ASP A 59 6.16 -4.67 -31.58
N ALA A 60 7.32 -4.00 -31.63
CA ALA A 60 8.60 -4.71 -31.64
C ALA A 60 8.89 -5.33 -30.27
N ILE A 61 8.57 -4.63 -29.19
CA ILE A 61 8.71 -5.14 -27.81
C ILE A 61 7.65 -6.23 -27.56
N ALA A 62 6.40 -5.98 -27.93
CA ALA A 62 5.31 -6.92 -27.74
C ALA A 62 5.56 -8.26 -28.46
N ALA A 63 6.21 -8.24 -29.62
CA ALA A 63 6.57 -9.43 -30.37
C ALA A 63 7.65 -10.32 -29.70
N LEU A 64 8.35 -9.80 -28.68
CA LEU A 64 9.35 -10.56 -27.91
C LEU A 64 8.71 -11.38 -26.77
N LEU A 65 7.46 -11.10 -26.44
CA LEU A 65 6.79 -11.79 -25.34
C LEU A 65 6.50 -13.26 -25.70
N PRO A 66 6.73 -14.20 -24.78
CA PRO A 66 6.38 -15.59 -24.99
C PRO A 66 4.86 -15.78 -25.00
N GLU A 67 4.39 -16.80 -25.72
CA GLU A 67 2.96 -17.14 -25.79
C GLU A 67 2.35 -17.41 -24.39
N SER A 68 3.14 -17.95 -23.46
CA SER A 68 2.70 -18.17 -22.08
C SER A 68 2.19 -16.90 -21.38
N VAL A 69 2.71 -15.73 -21.75
CA VAL A 69 2.31 -14.44 -21.20
C VAL A 69 1.19 -13.78 -22.01
N THR A 70 1.16 -14.00 -23.32
CA THR A 70 0.22 -13.30 -24.21
C THR A 70 -1.10 -14.03 -24.45
N LYS A 71 -1.20 -15.31 -24.09
CA LYS A 71 -2.30 -16.22 -24.43
C LYS A 71 -3.69 -15.79 -23.99
N ASP A 72 -3.78 -15.07 -22.87
CA ASP A 72 -5.04 -14.60 -22.29
C ASP A 72 -5.26 -13.09 -22.45
N GLY A 73 -4.30 -12.38 -23.08
CA GLY A 73 -4.38 -10.93 -23.31
C GLY A 73 -4.11 -10.10 -22.06
N LYS A 74 -3.62 -10.69 -20.98
CA LYS A 74 -3.36 -10.03 -19.71
C LYS A 74 -1.88 -10.09 -19.33
N LEU A 75 -1.45 -9.10 -18.56
CA LEU A 75 -0.19 -9.09 -17.82
C LEU A 75 -0.55 -9.15 -16.33
N THR A 76 -0.43 -10.33 -15.75
CA THR A 76 -0.80 -10.56 -14.34
C THR A 76 0.39 -10.31 -13.43
N ILE A 77 0.25 -9.36 -12.49
CA ILE A 77 1.34 -8.86 -11.65
C ILE A 77 1.02 -9.11 -10.18
N GLY A 78 1.89 -9.85 -9.50
CA GLY A 78 1.85 -10.00 -8.04
C GLY A 78 2.51 -8.82 -7.34
N THR A 79 1.84 -8.21 -6.36
CA THR A 79 2.36 -7.11 -5.54
C THR A 79 1.95 -7.23 -4.08
N ASN A 80 2.67 -6.55 -3.18
CA ASN A 80 2.28 -6.39 -1.78
C ASN A 80 2.10 -4.89 -1.48
N PRO A 81 0.85 -4.35 -1.51
CA PRO A 81 0.62 -2.91 -1.43
C PRO A 81 0.70 -2.38 0.01
N SER A 82 1.85 -2.52 0.64
CA SER A 82 2.14 -2.07 2.01
C SER A 82 3.38 -1.19 2.13
N TYR A 83 3.98 -0.77 1.01
CA TYR A 83 5.27 -0.08 0.98
C TYR A 83 5.21 1.25 0.20
N ALA A 84 4.56 2.26 0.78
CA ALA A 84 4.50 3.61 0.19
C ALA A 84 5.90 4.26 0.12
N PRO A 85 6.24 5.01 -0.95
CA PRO A 85 5.40 5.38 -2.09
C PRO A 85 5.49 4.41 -3.28
N ALA A 86 6.12 3.25 -3.13
CA ALA A 86 6.31 2.28 -4.22
C ALA A 86 5.00 1.58 -4.59
N GLU A 87 4.42 0.86 -3.64
CA GLU A 87 3.14 0.17 -3.79
C GLU A 87 2.33 0.24 -2.48
N PHE A 88 1.12 0.78 -2.56
CA PHE A 88 0.24 0.91 -1.41
C PHE A 88 -1.22 1.04 -1.86
N LEU A 89 -2.14 1.00 -0.90
CA LEU A 89 -3.56 1.18 -1.20
C LEU A 89 -3.92 2.66 -1.15
N ASP A 90 -4.74 3.10 -2.10
CA ASP A 90 -5.36 4.41 -2.09
C ASP A 90 -6.32 4.55 -0.90
N ALA A 91 -6.87 5.75 -0.70
CA ALA A 91 -7.81 6.07 0.38
C ALA A 91 -9.08 5.21 0.37
N ASP A 92 -9.42 4.58 -0.76
CA ASP A 92 -10.54 3.63 -0.89
C ASP A 92 -10.25 2.26 -0.24
N GLY A 93 -9.01 2.01 0.17
CA GLY A 93 -8.54 0.77 0.76
C GLY A 93 -8.53 -0.43 -0.21
N LYS A 94 -8.61 -0.20 -1.52
CA LYS A 94 -8.72 -1.25 -2.55
C LYS A 94 -7.81 -1.03 -3.74
N THR A 95 -7.74 0.19 -4.25
CA THR A 95 -6.97 0.52 -5.44
C THR A 95 -5.49 0.56 -5.10
N GLN A 96 -4.69 -0.25 -5.81
CA GLN A 96 -3.24 -0.22 -5.67
C GLN A 96 -2.69 0.96 -6.46
N ILE A 97 -1.90 1.80 -5.78
CA ILE A 97 -1.25 2.98 -6.32
C ILE A 97 0.23 3.00 -5.92
N GLY A 98 0.98 3.93 -6.50
CA GLY A 98 2.40 4.11 -6.28
C GLY A 98 3.20 3.92 -7.56
N TYR A 99 4.48 4.31 -7.54
CA TYR A 99 5.30 4.30 -8.76
C TYR A 99 5.53 2.89 -9.33
N ASP A 100 5.53 1.85 -8.52
CA ASP A 100 5.60 0.46 -8.96
C ASP A 100 4.34 0.07 -9.74
N MET A 101 3.17 0.53 -9.27
CA MET A 101 1.90 0.27 -9.93
C MET A 101 1.75 1.06 -11.23
N ASP A 102 2.32 2.26 -11.29
CA ASP A 102 2.35 3.06 -12.51
C ASP A 102 3.29 2.42 -13.55
N LEU A 103 4.45 1.91 -13.10
CA LEU A 103 5.36 1.13 -13.95
C LEU A 103 4.68 -0.14 -14.48
N ALA A 104 3.97 -0.86 -13.63
CA ALA A 104 3.20 -2.05 -14.01
C ALA A 104 2.20 -1.75 -15.14
N ARG A 105 1.41 -0.68 -14.99
CA ARG A 105 0.44 -0.25 -16.02
C ARG A 105 1.12 0.22 -17.30
N ALA A 106 2.26 0.92 -17.18
CA ALA A 106 3.04 1.35 -18.34
C ALA A 106 3.57 0.14 -19.13
N MET A 107 4.05 -0.90 -18.46
CA MET A 107 4.47 -2.16 -19.11
C MET A 107 3.31 -2.83 -19.84
N GLY A 108 2.13 -2.95 -19.21
CA GLY A 108 0.96 -3.48 -19.88
C GLY A 108 0.61 -2.71 -21.15
N ASN A 109 0.67 -1.38 -21.10
CA ASN A 109 0.44 -0.53 -22.28
C ASN A 109 1.46 -0.81 -23.39
N ILE A 110 2.77 -0.86 -23.07
CA ILE A 110 3.85 -1.15 -24.04
C ILE A 110 3.65 -2.54 -24.67
N PHE A 111 3.25 -3.52 -23.89
CA PHE A 111 3.01 -4.89 -24.35
C PHE A 111 1.67 -5.04 -25.11
N GLY A 112 0.76 -4.08 -24.95
CA GLY A 112 -0.60 -4.15 -25.50
C GLY A 112 -1.46 -5.21 -24.79
N LEU A 113 -1.20 -5.44 -23.48
CA LEU A 113 -1.91 -6.37 -22.61
C LEU A 113 -2.71 -5.59 -21.55
N GLU A 114 -3.82 -6.16 -21.13
CA GLU A 114 -4.55 -5.65 -19.95
C GLU A 114 -3.72 -5.93 -18.69
N THR A 115 -3.46 -4.90 -17.88
CA THR A 115 -2.71 -5.09 -16.62
C THR A 115 -3.64 -5.53 -15.50
N GLU A 116 -3.41 -6.71 -14.94
CA GLU A 116 -4.10 -7.23 -13.77
C GLU A 116 -3.14 -7.24 -12.56
N ILE A 117 -3.36 -6.31 -11.61
CA ILE A 117 -2.55 -6.20 -10.40
C ILE A 117 -3.22 -6.97 -9.26
N VAL A 118 -2.53 -7.97 -8.72
CA VAL A 118 -3.05 -8.87 -7.69
C VAL A 118 -2.30 -8.65 -6.38
N SER A 119 -3.02 -8.17 -5.37
CA SER A 119 -2.48 -8.07 -4.00
C SER A 119 -2.21 -9.45 -3.41
N SER A 120 -1.04 -9.63 -2.84
CA SER A 120 -0.61 -10.90 -2.25
C SER A 120 0.31 -10.66 -1.06
N ASN A 121 0.53 -11.71 -0.27
CA ASN A 121 1.57 -11.68 0.76
C ASN A 121 2.94 -11.67 0.08
N PHE A 122 3.85 -10.80 0.55
CA PHE A 122 5.19 -10.59 -0.02
C PHE A 122 5.95 -11.90 -0.25
N ASP A 123 5.98 -12.77 0.75
CA ASP A 123 6.75 -14.03 0.71
C ASP A 123 6.18 -15.06 -0.29
N THR A 124 4.93 -14.87 -0.73
CA THR A 124 4.26 -15.79 -1.65
C THR A 124 4.33 -15.35 -3.11
N ILE A 125 4.84 -14.16 -3.40
CA ILE A 125 4.87 -13.62 -4.77
C ILE A 125 5.89 -14.38 -5.63
N ILE A 126 7.16 -14.42 -5.20
CA ILE A 126 8.24 -15.08 -5.96
C ILE A 126 7.90 -16.55 -6.27
N PRO A 127 7.47 -17.37 -5.29
CA PRO A 127 7.10 -18.78 -5.58
C PRO A 127 5.93 -18.95 -6.55
N ALA A 128 5.11 -17.92 -6.75
CA ALA A 128 3.94 -17.98 -7.61
C ALA A 128 4.16 -17.40 -9.03
N ILE A 129 5.35 -16.85 -9.31
CA ILE A 129 5.71 -16.38 -10.66
C ILE A 129 5.79 -17.57 -11.62
N GLY A 130 5.26 -17.40 -12.82
CA GLY A 130 5.14 -18.45 -13.85
C GLY A 130 3.95 -19.39 -13.66
N SER A 131 3.29 -19.37 -12.49
CA SER A 131 2.09 -20.19 -12.25
C SER A 131 0.82 -19.36 -12.02
N LYS A 132 0.93 -18.29 -11.25
CA LYS A 132 -0.17 -17.38 -10.92
C LYS A 132 0.06 -15.96 -11.43
N TYR A 133 1.31 -15.55 -11.51
CA TYR A 133 1.72 -14.23 -11.99
C TYR A 133 2.71 -14.38 -13.13
N ASP A 134 2.66 -13.47 -14.11
CA ASP A 134 3.67 -13.34 -15.15
C ASP A 134 4.93 -12.69 -14.59
N LEU A 135 4.75 -11.73 -13.66
CA LEU A 135 5.85 -11.09 -12.96
C LEU A 135 5.42 -10.60 -11.54
N GLY A 136 6.40 -10.24 -10.73
CA GLY A 136 6.21 -9.64 -9.41
C GLY A 136 6.86 -8.26 -9.34
N ILE A 137 6.13 -7.26 -8.80
CA ILE A 137 6.66 -5.93 -8.49
C ILE A 137 6.26 -5.61 -7.05
N ALA A 138 7.22 -5.55 -6.15
CA ALA A 138 6.99 -5.24 -4.74
C ALA A 138 8.29 -4.79 -4.06
N ALA A 139 9.01 -3.85 -4.68
CA ALA A 139 10.27 -3.30 -4.18
C ALA A 139 11.26 -4.38 -3.72
N PHE A 140 11.32 -5.51 -4.42
CA PHE A 140 12.18 -6.64 -4.04
C PHE A 140 13.66 -6.27 -4.11
N THR A 141 14.38 -6.50 -3.02
CA THR A 141 15.84 -6.51 -3.07
C THR A 141 16.32 -7.71 -3.87
N ILE A 142 17.19 -7.49 -4.84
CA ILE A 142 17.83 -8.55 -5.62
C ILE A 142 18.86 -9.26 -4.72
N THR A 143 18.60 -10.52 -4.38
CA THR A 143 19.51 -11.36 -3.60
C THR A 143 19.88 -12.61 -4.37
N LYS A 144 21.02 -13.21 -4.03
CA LYS A 144 21.46 -14.46 -4.65
C LYS A 144 20.44 -15.57 -4.48
N GLU A 145 19.86 -15.69 -3.28
CA GLU A 145 18.84 -16.68 -2.96
C GLU A 145 17.58 -16.53 -3.86
N ARG A 146 17.09 -15.30 -4.03
CA ARG A 146 15.93 -15.04 -4.90
C ARG A 146 16.22 -15.31 -6.37
N MET A 147 17.46 -15.00 -6.82
CA MET A 147 17.90 -15.28 -8.19
C MET A 147 18.03 -16.76 -8.52
N GLU A 148 17.99 -17.67 -7.52
CA GLU A 148 17.89 -19.11 -7.76
C GLU A 148 16.50 -19.53 -8.27
N SER A 149 15.49 -18.70 -8.05
CA SER A 149 14.09 -19.00 -8.38
C SER A 149 13.54 -18.20 -9.55
N VAL A 150 13.97 -16.95 -9.72
CA VAL A 150 13.46 -16.02 -10.74
C VAL A 150 14.56 -15.09 -11.23
N ASP A 151 14.40 -14.58 -12.45
CA ASP A 151 15.23 -13.51 -12.99
C ASP A 151 14.76 -12.14 -12.49
N PHE A 152 15.69 -11.19 -12.33
CA PHE A 152 15.41 -9.84 -11.88
C PHE A 152 15.84 -8.80 -12.92
N VAL A 153 15.00 -7.75 -13.03
CA VAL A 153 15.33 -6.52 -13.73
C VAL A 153 15.37 -5.39 -12.70
N SER A 154 16.53 -4.75 -12.53
CA SER A 154 16.67 -3.59 -11.64
C SER A 154 16.08 -2.35 -12.30
N TYR A 155 15.16 -1.68 -11.62
CA TYR A 155 14.55 -0.41 -12.05
C TYR A 155 14.74 0.73 -11.05
N PHE A 156 15.18 0.39 -9.84
CA PHE A 156 15.38 1.36 -8.76
C PHE A 156 16.56 0.96 -7.88
N THR A 157 17.28 1.95 -7.35
CA THR A 157 18.38 1.71 -6.40
C THR A 157 18.15 2.57 -5.17
N ALA A 158 18.15 1.96 -3.99
CA ALA A 158 18.05 2.63 -2.71
C ALA A 158 19.13 2.16 -1.75
N GLY A 159 19.58 3.07 -0.90
CA GLY A 159 20.42 2.73 0.24
C GLY A 159 19.58 2.39 1.47
N MET A 160 20.23 1.86 2.49
CA MET A 160 19.67 1.72 3.83
C MET A 160 19.99 2.96 4.65
N GLY A 161 19.05 3.37 5.50
CA GLY A 161 19.22 4.46 6.44
C GLY A 161 18.62 4.10 7.79
N TYR A 162 19.11 4.71 8.85
CA TYR A 162 18.58 4.55 10.20
C TYR A 162 17.67 5.73 10.55
N ALA A 163 16.48 5.45 11.05
CA ALA A 163 15.59 6.45 11.60
C ALA A 163 15.80 6.53 13.12
N VAL A 164 16.13 7.72 13.60
CA VAL A 164 16.29 8.00 15.01
C VAL A 164 15.36 9.13 15.44
N ALA A 165 15.08 9.23 16.74
CA ALA A 165 14.32 10.36 17.27
C ALA A 165 15.07 11.68 17.00
N THR A 166 14.34 12.78 16.84
CA THR A 166 14.91 14.11 16.58
C THR A 166 16.02 14.44 17.55
N GLY A 167 17.18 14.82 17.03
CA GLY A 167 18.38 15.13 17.82
C GLY A 167 19.17 13.91 18.28
N ASN A 168 18.80 12.71 17.86
CA ASN A 168 19.49 11.46 18.20
C ASN A 168 19.80 11.32 19.71
N PRO A 169 18.79 11.36 20.59
CA PRO A 169 18.98 11.43 22.04
C PRO A 169 19.64 10.18 22.63
N LYS A 170 19.69 9.08 21.90
CA LYS A 170 20.36 7.85 22.29
C LYS A 170 21.78 7.74 21.74
N ASN A 171 22.28 8.75 21.03
CA ASN A 171 23.57 8.76 20.38
C ASN A 171 23.82 7.50 19.52
N VAL A 172 22.80 7.11 18.74
CA VAL A 172 22.92 5.97 17.83
C VAL A 172 24.02 6.27 16.82
N ASP A 173 25.02 5.38 16.76
CA ASP A 173 26.10 5.40 15.78
C ASP A 173 25.89 4.26 14.80
N GLU A 174 25.83 4.57 13.50
CA GLU A 174 25.63 3.56 12.44
C GLU A 174 26.76 2.55 12.34
N ASN A 175 27.94 2.88 12.89
CA ASN A 175 29.10 2.00 12.93
C ASN A 175 29.17 1.14 14.20
N ASP A 176 28.34 1.43 15.20
CA ASP A 176 28.25 0.67 16.46
C ASP A 176 26.78 0.57 16.92
N LEU A 177 26.11 -0.46 16.43
CA LEU A 177 24.70 -0.73 16.75
C LEU A 177 24.54 -1.76 17.87
N CYS A 178 25.64 -2.22 18.47
CA CYS A 178 25.60 -3.21 19.52
C CYS A 178 25.02 -2.63 20.82
N GLY A 179 23.95 -3.23 21.32
CA GLY A 179 23.33 -2.83 22.59
C GLY A 179 22.25 -1.76 22.51
N LEU A 180 21.75 -1.46 21.31
CA LEU A 180 20.64 -0.51 21.07
C LEU A 180 19.27 -1.18 21.28
#